data_1aaacb870fe335cc870d8c4c1800f253
#
_entry.id   1aaacb870fe335cc870d8c4c1800f253
#
_cell.length_a   1.000
_cell.length_b   1.000
_cell.length_c   1.000
_cell.angle_alpha   90.00
_cell.angle_beta   90.00
_cell.angle_gamma   90.00
#
_symmetry.space_group_name_H-M   'P 1'
#
loop_
_entity.id
_entity.type
_entity.pdbx_description
1 polymer ?
#
loop_
_entity_poly.entity_id
_entity_poly.type
_entity_poly.pdbx_seq_one_letter_code
_entity_poly.pdbx_strand_id
1 'polypeptide(L)'
;EQVREVLLCLLKEAKQRNITISMDLNLRTKMISVLEAKYEFSKFARYADYCFGIDPIMADETDLDMFPRETASLAEIENRMRHLKEIYSFKAIFHTFRSTDAQDKNVYQAYALSDTFEQSVQLKTAVYQRVGSGDAFVSGALYQLLMQASLKDTLDFAVASATMKCTLAGDSMSKSATAIEKLLTTTKDIIR
;
A
#
# COMPACT_ATOMS: atom_id res chain seq x y z
N GLU A 1 21.79 11.09 -8.21
CA GLU A 1 22.71 10.60 -7.17
C GLU A 1 22.57 11.43 -5.88
N GLN A 2 22.79 12.74 -5.89
CA GLN A 2 22.71 13.61 -4.70
C GLN A 2 21.40 13.51 -3.91
N VAL A 3 20.23 13.43 -4.59
CA VAL A 3 18.91 13.31 -3.92
C VAL A 3 18.82 12.00 -3.13
N ARG A 4 19.37 10.91 -3.67
CA ARG A 4 19.37 9.59 -2.99
C ARG A 4 20.26 9.61 -1.75
N GLU A 5 21.39 10.27 -1.81
CA GLU A 5 22.32 10.44 -0.67
C GLU A 5 21.66 11.26 0.45
N VAL A 6 21.02 12.38 0.10
CA VAL A 6 20.27 13.21 1.06
C VAL A 6 19.14 12.43 1.70
N LEU A 7 18.36 11.67 0.90
CA LEU A 7 17.29 10.82 1.44
C LEU A 7 17.85 9.79 2.43
N LEU A 8 18.96 9.13 2.09
CA LEU A 8 19.59 8.14 2.95
C LEU A 8 20.07 8.76 4.29
N CYS A 9 20.62 9.98 4.25
CA CYS A 9 20.99 10.71 5.46
C CYS A 9 19.76 11.04 6.33
N LEU A 10 18.67 11.50 5.70
CA LEU A 10 17.41 11.79 6.40
C LEU A 10 16.81 10.53 7.06
N LEU A 11 16.80 9.39 6.36
CA LEU A 11 16.29 8.14 6.89
C LEU A 11 17.12 7.64 8.07
N LYS A 12 18.46 7.74 8.01
CA LYS A 12 19.36 7.40 9.12
C LYS A 12 19.09 8.28 10.34
N GLU A 13 18.99 9.59 10.14
CA GLU A 13 18.72 10.55 11.21
C GLU A 13 17.32 10.31 11.84
N ALA A 14 16.30 10.05 11.03
CA ALA A 14 14.96 9.73 11.51
C ALA A 14 14.97 8.47 12.40
N LYS A 15 15.69 7.41 11.99
CA LYS A 15 15.84 6.20 12.81
C LYS A 15 16.56 6.47 14.13
N GLN A 16 17.65 7.27 14.13
CA GLN A 16 18.36 7.63 15.36
C GLN A 16 17.46 8.39 16.35
N ARG A 17 16.51 9.16 15.83
CA ARG A 17 15.54 9.92 16.63
C ARG A 17 14.25 9.12 16.95
N ASN A 18 14.18 7.84 16.63
CA ASN A 18 13.00 7.00 16.81
C ASN A 18 11.74 7.55 16.09
N ILE A 19 11.91 8.24 14.97
CA ILE A 19 10.81 8.69 14.12
C ILE A 19 10.33 7.50 13.30
N THR A 20 9.03 7.22 13.35
CA THR A 20 8.39 6.19 12.53
C THR A 20 8.40 6.59 11.05
N ILE A 21 8.84 5.67 10.20
CA ILE A 21 9.00 5.89 8.76
C ILE A 21 8.01 5.00 8.00
N SER A 22 7.23 5.59 7.12
CA SER A 22 6.43 4.88 6.12
C SER A 22 7.01 5.06 4.73
N MET A 23 6.97 4.03 3.91
CA MET A 23 7.47 4.03 2.55
C MET A 23 6.41 3.52 1.58
N ASP A 24 6.07 4.33 0.57
CA ASP A 24 5.24 3.92 -0.56
C ASP A 24 6.14 3.57 -1.76
N LEU A 25 6.07 2.32 -2.22
CA LEU A 25 6.85 1.77 -3.33
C LEU A 25 6.23 2.18 -4.68
N ASN A 26 6.09 3.47 -4.90
CA ASN A 26 5.42 4.04 -6.06
C ASN A 26 6.33 4.05 -7.31
N LEU A 27 6.61 2.87 -7.89
CA LEU A 27 7.48 2.73 -9.06
C LEU A 27 6.93 3.43 -10.30
N ARG A 28 7.79 4.19 -10.94
CA ARG A 28 7.55 4.82 -12.25
C ARG A 28 8.60 4.34 -13.25
N THR A 29 8.28 3.28 -14.02
CA THR A 29 9.21 2.64 -14.97
C THR A 29 9.68 3.57 -16.11
N LYS A 30 8.99 4.69 -16.33
CA LYS A 30 9.45 5.76 -17.25
C LYS A 30 10.59 6.62 -16.68
N MET A 31 10.81 6.57 -15.36
CA MET A 31 11.82 7.39 -14.66
C MET A 31 13.04 6.59 -14.23
N ILE A 32 12.87 5.29 -13.97
CA ILE A 32 13.90 4.40 -13.45
C ILE A 32 13.66 2.98 -13.97
N SER A 33 14.73 2.26 -14.31
CA SER A 33 14.62 0.85 -14.69
C SER A 33 14.19 -0.03 -13.52
N VAL A 34 13.56 -1.18 -13.79
CA VAL A 34 13.17 -2.13 -12.73
C VAL A 34 14.38 -2.55 -11.90
N LEU A 35 15.47 -2.92 -12.55
CA LEU A 35 16.69 -3.36 -11.89
C LEU A 35 17.27 -2.29 -10.95
N GLU A 36 17.39 -1.06 -11.43
CA GLU A 36 17.88 0.06 -10.63
C GLU A 36 16.91 0.36 -9.47
N ALA A 37 15.60 0.30 -9.73
CA ALA A 37 14.60 0.49 -8.71
C ALA A 37 14.69 -0.59 -7.61
N LYS A 38 14.85 -1.86 -7.98
CA LYS A 38 15.06 -2.96 -7.03
C LYS A 38 16.21 -2.65 -6.06
N TYR A 39 17.36 -2.26 -6.56
CA TYR A 39 18.51 -1.91 -5.72
C TYR A 39 18.28 -0.67 -4.85
N GLU A 40 17.78 0.41 -5.44
CA GLU A 40 17.65 1.68 -4.73
C GLU A 40 16.53 1.65 -3.67
N PHE A 41 15.34 1.12 -4.03
CA PHE A 41 14.23 1.01 -3.07
C PHE A 41 14.57 0.04 -1.93
N SER A 42 15.31 -1.04 -2.20
CA SER A 42 15.77 -1.98 -1.17
C SER A 42 16.70 -1.33 -0.15
N LYS A 43 17.55 -0.39 -0.56
CA LYS A 43 18.39 0.37 0.37
C LYS A 43 17.55 1.22 1.33
N PHE A 44 16.51 1.89 0.83
CA PHE A 44 15.65 2.75 1.63
C PHE A 44 14.67 1.96 2.50
N ALA A 45 14.16 0.83 2.00
CA ALA A 45 13.23 -0.04 2.71
C ALA A 45 13.76 -0.53 4.07
N ARG A 46 15.08 -0.66 4.22
CA ARG A 46 15.74 -1.03 5.50
C ARG A 46 15.50 -0.04 6.65
N TYR A 47 15.01 1.15 6.34
CA TYR A 47 14.72 2.20 7.33
C TYR A 47 13.21 2.34 7.59
N ALA A 48 12.36 1.72 6.78
CA ALA A 48 10.91 1.84 6.92
C ALA A 48 10.37 0.97 8.06
N ASP A 49 9.37 1.48 8.76
CA ASP A 49 8.56 0.73 9.72
C ASP A 49 7.29 0.18 9.04
N TYR A 50 6.71 0.93 8.11
CA TYR A 50 5.54 0.56 7.32
C TYR A 50 5.87 0.63 5.84
N CYS A 51 5.54 -0.44 5.09
CA CYS A 51 5.79 -0.51 3.66
C CYS A 51 4.48 -0.67 2.90
N PHE A 52 4.27 0.17 1.88
CA PHE A 52 3.13 0.11 0.98
C PHE A 52 3.60 -0.35 -0.40
N GLY A 53 3.30 -1.61 -0.72
CA GLY A 53 3.75 -2.34 -1.90
C GLY A 53 4.64 -3.52 -1.56
N ILE A 54 4.82 -4.40 -2.53
CA ILE A 54 5.70 -5.59 -2.46
C ILE A 54 6.78 -5.58 -3.53
N ASP A 55 6.76 -4.57 -4.38
CA ASP A 55 7.73 -4.24 -5.43
C ASP A 55 7.86 -2.71 -5.58
N PRO A 56 9.04 -2.23 -5.97
CA PRO A 56 10.26 -2.95 -6.37
C PRO A 56 11.28 -3.07 -5.22
N ILE A 57 11.08 -3.97 -4.27
CA ILE A 57 12.10 -4.30 -3.27
C ILE A 57 12.48 -5.77 -3.40
N MET A 58 13.73 -6.08 -3.08
CA MET A 58 14.31 -7.41 -3.29
C MET A 58 14.08 -8.29 -2.06
N ALA A 59 13.65 -9.53 -2.29
CA ALA A 59 13.60 -10.57 -1.27
C ALA A 59 14.98 -11.21 -1.04
N ASP A 60 15.80 -11.28 -2.08
CA ASP A 60 17.19 -11.74 -2.06
C ASP A 60 17.96 -11.17 -3.26
N GLU A 61 19.23 -11.52 -3.42
CA GLU A 61 20.09 -11.01 -4.48
C GLU A 61 19.69 -11.46 -5.89
N THR A 62 18.85 -12.49 -6.01
CA THR A 62 18.37 -13.02 -7.30
C THR A 62 17.01 -12.47 -7.71
N ASP A 63 16.33 -11.73 -6.80
CA ASP A 63 15.02 -11.14 -7.04
C ASP A 63 15.13 -9.83 -7.85
N LEU A 64 15.48 -9.97 -9.12
CA LEU A 64 15.74 -8.86 -10.03
C LEU A 64 14.53 -8.45 -10.87
N ASP A 65 13.55 -9.36 -11.03
CA ASP A 65 12.33 -9.13 -11.78
C ASP A 65 11.16 -8.66 -10.90
N MET A 66 10.14 -8.09 -11.52
CA MET A 66 8.91 -7.75 -10.80
C MET A 66 8.17 -9.02 -10.39
N PHE A 67 7.67 -9.05 -9.17
CA PHE A 67 6.79 -10.12 -8.71
C PHE A 67 5.50 -10.16 -9.56
N PRO A 68 5.06 -11.36 -10.03
CA PRO A 68 3.93 -11.50 -10.95
C PRO A 68 2.57 -11.34 -10.22
N ARG A 69 2.40 -10.23 -9.55
CA ARG A 69 1.26 -9.91 -8.65
C ARG A 69 -0.13 -10.08 -9.26
N GLU A 70 -0.26 -10.01 -10.60
CA GLU A 70 -1.53 -10.14 -11.31
C GLU A 70 -1.96 -11.59 -11.49
N THR A 71 -1.01 -12.53 -11.49
CA THR A 71 -1.23 -13.96 -11.69
C THR A 71 -0.91 -14.80 -10.47
N ALA A 72 -0.25 -14.21 -9.47
CA ALA A 72 0.11 -14.90 -8.24
C ALA A 72 -1.13 -15.28 -7.42
N SER A 73 -1.12 -16.45 -6.83
CA SER A 73 -2.11 -16.90 -5.85
C SER A 73 -2.00 -16.07 -4.55
N LEU A 74 -3.07 -16.10 -3.76
CA LEU A 74 -3.08 -15.45 -2.45
C LEU A 74 -1.94 -15.97 -1.55
N ALA A 75 -1.65 -17.27 -1.57
CA ALA A 75 -0.59 -17.87 -0.80
C ALA A 75 0.80 -17.36 -1.23
N GLU A 76 1.04 -17.17 -2.53
CA GLU A 76 2.29 -16.59 -3.03
C GLU A 76 2.44 -15.13 -2.63
N ILE A 77 1.36 -14.34 -2.67
CA ILE A 77 1.36 -12.96 -2.18
C ILE A 77 1.67 -12.92 -0.68
N GLU A 78 1.01 -13.74 0.13
CA GLU A 78 1.27 -13.82 1.56
C GLU A 78 2.70 -14.23 1.86
N ASN A 79 3.24 -15.26 1.20
CA ASN A 79 4.62 -15.70 1.35
C ASN A 79 5.61 -14.59 0.98
N ARG A 80 5.36 -13.87 -0.12
CA ARG A 80 6.16 -12.70 -0.51
C ARG A 80 6.16 -11.63 0.57
N MET A 81 4.99 -11.29 1.11
CA MET A 81 4.85 -10.29 2.16
C MET A 81 5.57 -10.71 3.45
N ARG A 82 5.47 -12.00 3.85
CA ARG A 82 6.19 -12.54 5.03
C ARG A 82 7.69 -12.40 4.85
N HIS A 83 8.22 -12.85 3.73
CA HIS A 83 9.64 -12.81 3.44
C HIS A 83 10.18 -11.37 3.45
N LEU A 84 9.51 -10.44 2.78
CA LEU A 84 9.88 -9.03 2.78
C LEU A 84 9.79 -8.41 4.19
N LYS A 85 8.73 -8.71 4.95
CA LYS A 85 8.58 -8.23 6.32
C LYS A 85 9.74 -8.68 7.22
N GLU A 86 10.18 -9.93 7.10
CA GLU A 86 11.33 -10.45 7.84
C GLU A 86 12.63 -9.74 7.47
N ILE A 87 12.96 -9.68 6.18
CA ILE A 87 14.23 -9.08 5.69
C ILE A 87 14.36 -7.62 6.10
N TYR A 88 13.28 -6.85 5.95
CA TYR A 88 13.30 -5.41 6.22
C TYR A 88 12.83 -5.03 7.62
N SER A 89 12.37 -5.99 8.41
CA SER A 89 11.85 -5.79 9.78
C SER A 89 10.68 -4.80 9.84
N PHE A 90 9.78 -4.86 8.84
CA PHE A 90 8.60 -4.00 8.84
C PHE A 90 7.65 -4.33 10.00
N LYS A 91 7.07 -3.31 10.63
CA LYS A 91 5.94 -3.48 11.57
C LYS A 91 4.70 -3.99 10.84
N ALA A 92 4.43 -3.43 9.64
CA ALA A 92 3.45 -3.97 8.73
C ALA A 92 3.82 -3.65 7.27
N ILE A 93 3.39 -4.55 6.37
CA ILE A 93 3.49 -4.38 4.92
C ILE A 93 2.09 -4.49 4.31
N PHE A 94 1.80 -3.63 3.33
CA PHE A 94 0.50 -3.53 2.66
C PHE A 94 0.65 -3.76 1.17
N HIS A 95 -0.32 -4.46 0.58
CA HIS A 95 -0.37 -4.69 -0.86
C HIS A 95 -1.78 -4.45 -1.39
N THR A 96 -1.92 -3.62 -2.42
CA THR A 96 -3.19 -3.33 -3.08
C THR A 96 -3.38 -4.20 -4.31
N PHE A 97 -4.58 -4.73 -4.47
CA PHE A 97 -5.00 -5.46 -5.66
C PHE A 97 -6.18 -4.75 -6.32
N ARG A 98 -6.08 -4.56 -7.64
CA ARG A 98 -7.13 -3.92 -8.44
C ARG A 98 -7.44 -4.77 -9.66
N SER A 99 -8.72 -4.92 -9.93
CA SER A 99 -9.21 -5.53 -11.15
C SER A 99 -10.40 -4.75 -11.69
N THR A 100 -10.91 -5.16 -12.84
CA THR A 100 -12.14 -4.63 -13.42
C THR A 100 -13.14 -5.79 -13.53
N ASP A 101 -14.38 -5.58 -13.08
CA ASP A 101 -15.41 -6.60 -13.18
C ASP A 101 -16.08 -6.61 -14.58
N ALA A 102 -17.01 -7.54 -14.79
CA ALA A 102 -17.72 -7.70 -16.05
C ALA A 102 -18.62 -6.50 -16.43
N GLN A 103 -18.90 -5.59 -15.50
CA GLN A 103 -19.62 -4.33 -15.72
C GLN A 103 -18.69 -3.12 -15.83
N ASP A 104 -17.41 -3.33 -16.07
CA ASP A 104 -16.36 -2.30 -16.17
C ASP A 104 -16.19 -1.45 -14.89
N LYS A 105 -16.60 -2.00 -13.75
CA LYS A 105 -16.37 -1.35 -12.45
C LYS A 105 -15.00 -1.70 -11.90
N ASN A 106 -14.33 -0.72 -11.33
CA ASN A 106 -13.09 -0.95 -10.59
C ASN A 106 -13.40 -1.73 -9.30
N VAL A 107 -12.72 -2.84 -9.13
CA VAL A 107 -12.73 -3.66 -7.92
C VAL A 107 -11.44 -3.39 -7.17
N TYR A 108 -11.57 -2.93 -5.93
CA TYR A 108 -10.44 -2.60 -5.08
C TYR A 108 -10.41 -3.51 -3.87
N GLN A 109 -9.29 -4.15 -3.62
CA GLN A 109 -9.01 -5.00 -2.49
C GLN A 109 -7.56 -4.78 -2.05
N ALA A 110 -7.23 -5.12 -0.82
CA ALA A 110 -5.87 -5.05 -0.32
C ALA A 110 -5.60 -6.16 0.70
N TYR A 111 -4.32 -6.41 0.90
CA TYR A 111 -3.77 -7.33 1.88
C TYR A 111 -2.83 -6.58 2.79
N ALA A 112 -2.76 -6.97 4.06
CA ALA A 112 -1.80 -6.45 5.03
C ALA A 112 -1.24 -7.59 5.87
N LEU A 113 0.02 -7.48 6.23
CA LEU A 113 0.70 -8.40 7.11
C LEU A 113 1.43 -7.62 8.21
N SER A 114 1.07 -7.92 9.45
CA SER A 114 1.83 -7.60 10.65
C SER A 114 2.15 -8.90 11.38
N ASP A 115 1.57 -9.15 12.54
CA ASP A 115 1.61 -10.47 13.22
C ASP A 115 0.62 -11.45 12.55
N THR A 116 -0.48 -10.93 12.02
CA THR A 116 -1.48 -11.68 11.24
C THR A 116 -1.51 -11.18 9.80
N PHE A 117 -1.93 -12.06 8.88
CA PHE A 117 -2.25 -11.73 7.50
C PHE A 117 -3.73 -11.38 7.41
N GLU A 118 -4.03 -10.18 6.90
CA GLU A 118 -5.38 -9.67 6.78
C GLU A 118 -5.74 -9.38 5.33
N GLN A 119 -6.99 -9.64 5.00
CA GLN A 119 -7.59 -9.30 3.73
C GLN A 119 -8.69 -8.27 3.95
N SER A 120 -8.71 -7.19 3.16
CA SER A 120 -9.73 -6.16 3.25
C SER A 120 -11.09 -6.64 2.75
N VAL A 121 -12.12 -5.84 3.02
CA VAL A 121 -13.33 -5.84 2.21
C VAL A 121 -13.00 -5.61 0.75
N GLN A 122 -13.81 -6.16 -0.15
CA GLN A 122 -13.73 -5.85 -1.58
C GLN A 122 -14.78 -4.79 -1.92
N LEU A 123 -14.35 -3.65 -2.45
CA LEU A 123 -15.25 -2.56 -2.84
C LEU A 123 -15.24 -2.37 -4.36
N LYS A 124 -16.43 -2.07 -4.90
CA LYS A 124 -16.63 -1.84 -6.32
C LYS A 124 -17.15 -0.45 -6.57
N THR A 125 -16.61 0.23 -7.58
CA THR A 125 -17.07 1.57 -7.96
C THR A 125 -16.88 1.84 -9.45
N ALA A 126 -17.76 2.69 -10.00
CA ALA A 126 -17.46 3.36 -11.26
C ALA A 126 -16.32 4.36 -11.03
N VAL A 127 -15.41 4.45 -11.99
CA VAL A 127 -14.24 5.35 -11.88
C VAL A 127 -14.53 6.64 -12.60
N TYR A 128 -14.52 7.75 -11.86
CA TYR A 128 -14.46 9.09 -12.43
C TYR A 128 -13.00 9.52 -12.70
N GLN A 129 -12.14 9.37 -11.67
CA GLN A 129 -10.72 9.69 -11.80
C GLN A 129 -9.87 8.81 -10.87
N ARG A 130 -8.89 8.12 -11.45
CA ARG A 130 -8.03 7.15 -10.72
C ARG A 130 -6.84 7.78 -10.01
N VAL A 131 -6.36 8.93 -10.51
CA VAL A 131 -5.19 9.61 -9.95
C VAL A 131 -5.41 9.95 -8.49
N GLY A 132 -4.40 9.71 -7.64
CA GLY A 132 -4.46 9.92 -6.20
C GLY A 132 -5.13 8.80 -5.38
N SER A 133 -5.65 7.74 -6.03
CA SER A 133 -6.28 6.64 -5.27
C SER A 133 -5.26 5.81 -4.46
N GLY A 134 -4.00 5.71 -4.93
CA GLY A 134 -2.91 5.12 -4.17
C GLY A 134 -2.57 5.95 -2.95
N ASP A 135 -2.40 7.27 -3.13
CA ASP A 135 -2.13 8.20 -2.04
C ASP A 135 -3.27 8.22 -1.01
N ALA A 136 -4.53 8.10 -1.47
CA ALA A 136 -5.69 7.98 -0.60
C ALA A 136 -5.69 6.66 0.20
N PHE A 137 -5.22 5.56 -0.38
CA PHE A 137 -5.00 4.31 0.35
C PHE A 137 -3.97 4.48 1.45
N VAL A 138 -2.79 4.99 1.10
CA VAL A 138 -1.68 5.20 2.04
C VAL A 138 -2.09 6.15 3.16
N SER A 139 -2.69 7.29 2.83
CA SER A 139 -3.13 8.26 3.85
C SER A 139 -4.22 7.71 4.77
N GLY A 140 -5.17 6.93 4.22
CA GLY A 140 -6.20 6.24 5.00
C GLY A 140 -5.60 5.21 5.97
N ALA A 141 -4.64 4.40 5.51
CA ALA A 141 -3.94 3.45 6.36
C ALA A 141 -3.14 4.16 7.47
N LEU A 142 -2.37 5.20 7.13
CA LEU A 142 -1.59 5.95 8.11
C LEU A 142 -2.49 6.64 9.14
N TYR A 143 -3.64 7.18 8.73
CA TYR A 143 -4.62 7.75 9.64
C TYR A 143 -5.08 6.73 10.69
N GLN A 144 -5.47 5.53 10.26
CA GLN A 144 -5.94 4.48 11.16
C GLN A 144 -4.82 3.91 12.04
N LEU A 145 -3.60 3.78 11.52
CA LEU A 145 -2.43 3.38 12.30
C LEU A 145 -2.12 4.40 13.41
N LEU A 146 -2.25 5.70 13.15
CA LEU A 146 -2.09 6.76 14.15
C LEU A 146 -3.21 6.72 15.21
N MET A 147 -4.42 6.30 14.83
CA MET A 147 -5.54 6.09 15.73
C MET A 147 -5.46 4.75 16.48
N GLN A 148 -4.41 3.95 16.28
CA GLN A 148 -4.18 2.64 16.89
C GLN A 148 -5.30 1.63 16.60
N ALA A 149 -5.94 1.74 15.42
CA ALA A 149 -6.95 0.79 14.97
C ALA A 149 -6.34 -0.61 14.72
N SER A 150 -7.19 -1.63 14.70
CA SER A 150 -6.76 -2.98 14.31
C SER A 150 -6.22 -2.99 12.87
N LEU A 151 -5.36 -3.99 12.54
CA LEU A 151 -4.83 -4.12 11.17
C LEU A 151 -5.97 -4.27 10.15
N LYS A 152 -7.01 -5.03 10.52
CA LYS A 152 -8.19 -5.24 9.67
C LYS A 152 -8.97 -3.96 9.42
N ASP A 153 -9.26 -3.18 10.47
CA ASP A 153 -9.97 -1.91 10.34
C ASP A 153 -9.15 -0.89 9.56
N THR A 154 -7.83 -0.85 9.80
CA THR A 154 -6.87 -0.04 9.05
C THR A 154 -6.96 -0.35 7.56
N LEU A 155 -6.95 -1.62 7.21
CA LEU A 155 -6.96 -2.09 5.83
C LEU A 155 -8.29 -1.80 5.13
N ASP A 156 -9.41 -2.05 5.81
CA ASP A 156 -10.77 -1.77 5.28
C ASP A 156 -10.98 -0.28 5.03
N PHE A 157 -10.57 0.56 5.98
CA PHE A 157 -10.65 2.02 5.85
C PHE A 157 -9.78 2.53 4.69
N ALA A 158 -8.56 2.02 4.53
CA ALA A 158 -7.66 2.39 3.45
C ALA A 158 -8.24 2.05 2.08
N VAL A 159 -8.85 0.87 1.92
CA VAL A 159 -9.55 0.46 0.70
C VAL A 159 -10.77 1.34 0.43
N ALA A 160 -11.55 1.68 1.47
CA ALA A 160 -12.68 2.58 1.34
C ALA A 160 -12.26 3.99 0.92
N SER A 161 -11.16 4.50 1.50
CA SER A 161 -10.56 5.78 1.12
C SER A 161 -10.15 5.79 -0.36
N ALA A 162 -9.41 4.78 -0.80
CA ALA A 162 -8.98 4.65 -2.19
C ALA A 162 -10.15 4.52 -3.17
N THR A 163 -11.17 3.75 -2.79
CA THR A 163 -12.39 3.54 -3.61
C THR A 163 -13.19 4.84 -3.73
N MET A 164 -13.39 5.55 -2.61
CA MET A 164 -14.06 6.85 -2.60
C MET A 164 -13.31 7.87 -3.45
N LYS A 165 -11.97 7.91 -3.39
CA LYS A 165 -11.15 8.80 -4.23
C LYS A 165 -11.41 8.57 -5.72
N CYS A 166 -11.65 7.35 -6.16
CA CYS A 166 -11.96 7.06 -7.56
C CYS A 166 -13.25 7.74 -8.06
N THR A 167 -14.14 8.17 -7.16
CA THR A 167 -15.39 8.88 -7.49
C THR A 167 -15.28 10.40 -7.46
N LEU A 168 -14.12 10.95 -7.08
CA LEU A 168 -13.89 12.38 -6.90
C LEU A 168 -13.05 12.95 -8.05
N ALA A 169 -13.32 14.20 -8.40
CA ALA A 169 -12.46 14.99 -9.28
C ALA A 169 -11.18 15.40 -8.53
N GLY A 170 -10.11 15.66 -9.31
CA GLY A 170 -8.79 16.04 -8.77
C GLY A 170 -7.99 14.82 -8.29
N ASP A 171 -6.83 15.06 -7.77
CA ASP A 171 -5.85 14.05 -7.34
C ASP A 171 -5.87 13.79 -5.83
N SER A 172 -6.50 14.66 -5.07
CA SER A 172 -6.51 14.64 -3.61
C SER A 172 -7.82 14.08 -3.04
N MET A 173 -7.72 13.39 -1.88
CA MET A 173 -8.88 12.97 -1.12
C MET A 173 -9.46 14.19 -0.36
N SER A 174 -10.69 14.58 -0.68
CA SER A 174 -11.37 15.75 -0.10
C SER A 174 -12.53 15.40 0.83
N LYS A 175 -12.72 14.12 1.18
CA LYS A 175 -13.79 13.67 2.07
C LYS A 175 -13.29 13.42 3.47
N SER A 176 -14.17 13.61 4.46
CA SER A 176 -13.87 13.35 5.86
C SER A 176 -13.76 11.85 6.18
N ALA A 177 -13.08 11.52 7.28
CA ALA A 177 -13.02 10.15 7.79
C ALA A 177 -14.43 9.55 8.00
N THR A 178 -15.36 10.31 8.56
CA THR A 178 -16.75 9.88 8.76
C THR A 178 -17.47 9.53 7.45
N ALA A 179 -17.17 10.21 6.34
CA ALA A 179 -17.75 9.88 5.05
C ALA A 179 -17.20 8.54 4.51
N ILE A 180 -15.90 8.27 4.77
CA ILE A 180 -15.27 7.00 4.41
C ILE A 180 -15.83 5.84 5.23
N GLU A 181 -16.00 6.04 6.55
CA GLU A 181 -16.61 5.06 7.46
C GLU A 181 -18.04 4.68 7.05
N LYS A 182 -18.84 5.65 6.62
CA LYS A 182 -20.19 5.41 6.10
C LYS A 182 -20.18 4.48 4.89
N LEU A 183 -19.19 4.54 4.02
CA LEU A 183 -19.08 3.63 2.88
C LEU A 183 -18.94 2.18 3.34
N LEU A 184 -18.16 1.92 4.40
CA LEU A 184 -17.98 0.58 4.97
C LEU A 184 -19.25 0.04 5.62
N THR A 185 -19.99 0.88 6.34
CA THR A 185 -21.24 0.47 7.02
C THR A 185 -22.36 0.20 6.02
N THR A 186 -22.53 1.04 5.00
CA THR A 186 -23.55 0.87 3.97
C THR A 186 -23.32 -0.42 3.17
N THR A 187 -22.06 -0.80 2.91
CA THR A 187 -21.74 -2.04 2.18
C THR A 187 -22.03 -3.28 3.03
N LYS A 188 -21.88 -3.22 4.35
CA LYS A 188 -22.21 -4.30 5.28
C LYS A 188 -23.72 -4.53 5.40
N ASP A 189 -24.53 -3.49 5.24
CA ASP A 189 -25.99 -3.58 5.32
C ASP A 189 -26.65 -4.12 4.03
N ILE A 190 -25.98 -4.06 2.89
CA ILE A 190 -26.48 -4.60 1.60
C ILE A 190 -26.29 -6.13 1.49
N ILE A 191 -25.52 -6.75 2.38
CA ILE A 191 -25.23 -8.19 2.38
C ILE A 191 -26.22 -8.98 3.30
N ARG A 192 -27.28 -8.34 3.78
CA ARG A 192 -28.37 -9.00 4.54
C ARG A 192 -29.52 -9.41 3.65
#